data_8227231e219b05c6ed7e5a324e478099
#
_entry.id   8227231e219b05c6ed7e5a324e478099
#
_cell.length_a   1.000
_cell.length_b   1.000
_cell.length_c   1.000
_cell.angle_alpha   90.00
_cell.angle_beta   90.00
_cell.angle_gamma   90.00
#
_symmetry.space_group_name_H-M   'P 1'
#
loop_
_entity.id
_entity.type
_entity.pdbx_description
1 polymer ?
#
loop_
_entity_poly.entity_id
_entity_poly.type
_entity_poly.pdbx_seq_one_letter_code
_entity_poly.pdbx_strand_id
1 'polypeptide(L)'
;VTPLDELVRFDGRHAVVTGCASGIGAQVAHQLASLGAQVTGLDLRAPEDTSAVHQFIAVDLADPDSVDAAAAAVEGSVDVLFNVAGVSSGIGDPLLVVRINFLGMRQFTEALIGRMPAGASIGNVSSLAASAYLENAATTAGLLATTSVAEGLQWCADHPDALADGGYRQSKEAIILYGMRRAVDLGARGIRINCTAPGVTETPILDQLRSAYGQQYLDSFTAPLERVSTPEEQAATLVFLGSRAAGYLTGQVVWTDGGILAQRISDRMTDIQAAQGSS
;
A
#
# COMPACT_ATOMS: atom_id res chain seq x y z
N VAL A 1 -21.86 23.44 -8.54
CA VAL A 1 -20.82 22.96 -7.62
C VAL A 1 -21.26 21.58 -7.15
N THR A 2 -20.44 20.58 -7.35
CA THR A 2 -20.70 19.21 -6.86
C THR A 2 -20.44 19.17 -5.34
N PRO A 3 -21.41 18.75 -4.51
CA PRO A 3 -21.22 18.62 -3.07
C PRO A 3 -20.13 17.59 -2.70
N LEU A 4 -19.47 17.76 -1.56
CA LEU A 4 -18.38 16.87 -1.15
C LEU A 4 -18.84 15.44 -0.91
N ASP A 5 -20.03 15.28 -0.35
CA ASP A 5 -20.65 13.96 -0.11
C ASP A 5 -20.88 13.18 -1.39
N GLU A 6 -21.19 13.84 -2.52
CA GLU A 6 -21.25 13.20 -3.83
C GLU A 6 -19.86 12.88 -4.42
N LEU A 7 -18.84 13.68 -4.10
CA LEU A 7 -17.48 13.45 -4.59
C LEU A 7 -16.80 12.25 -3.94
N VAL A 8 -17.18 11.89 -2.72
CA VAL A 8 -16.63 10.72 -2.00
C VAL A 8 -17.39 9.43 -2.28
N ARG A 9 -18.50 9.46 -3.00
CA ARG A 9 -19.30 8.27 -3.34
C ARG A 9 -18.71 7.46 -4.49
N PHE A 10 -19.04 6.17 -4.49
CA PHE A 10 -18.61 5.18 -5.49
C PHE A 10 -19.80 4.49 -6.17
N ASP A 11 -20.97 5.11 -6.19
CA ASP A 11 -22.17 4.53 -6.80
C ASP A 11 -21.90 4.04 -8.23
N GLY A 12 -22.17 2.77 -8.48
CA GLY A 12 -21.99 2.12 -9.77
C GLY A 12 -20.53 1.91 -10.20
N ARG A 13 -19.55 2.21 -9.34
CA ARG A 13 -18.14 1.97 -9.64
C ARG A 13 -17.71 0.57 -9.18
N HIS A 14 -16.88 -0.06 -10.00
CA HIS A 14 -16.26 -1.33 -9.67
C HIS A 14 -14.93 -1.10 -8.96
N ALA A 15 -14.84 -1.57 -7.72
CA ALA A 15 -13.65 -1.49 -6.88
C ALA A 15 -13.05 -2.88 -6.68
N VAL A 16 -11.73 -2.99 -6.90
CA VAL A 16 -10.95 -4.21 -6.66
C VAL A 16 -10.05 -3.97 -5.46
N VAL A 17 -10.10 -4.85 -4.45
CA VAL A 17 -9.38 -4.70 -3.18
C VAL A 17 -8.59 -5.98 -2.87
N THR A 18 -7.26 -5.90 -2.83
CA THR A 18 -6.43 -7.01 -2.33
C THR A 18 -6.26 -6.91 -0.81
N GLY A 19 -6.17 -8.06 -0.12
CA GLY A 19 -6.08 -8.08 1.34
C GLY A 19 -7.44 -7.87 2.03
N CYS A 20 -8.54 -8.24 1.37
CA CYS A 20 -9.92 -7.98 1.82
C CYS A 20 -10.37 -8.81 3.03
N ALA A 21 -9.61 -9.84 3.43
CA ALA A 21 -10.04 -10.73 4.50
C ALA A 21 -9.82 -10.17 5.90
N SER A 22 -8.94 -9.18 6.09
CA SER A 22 -8.62 -8.65 7.42
C SER A 22 -8.06 -7.23 7.40
N GLY A 23 -7.93 -6.62 8.58
CA GLY A 23 -7.21 -5.37 8.79
C GLY A 23 -7.70 -4.22 7.90
N ILE A 24 -6.75 -3.47 7.33
CA ILE A 24 -7.06 -2.28 6.50
C ILE A 24 -7.87 -2.67 5.26
N GLY A 25 -7.54 -3.78 4.59
CA GLY A 25 -8.23 -4.20 3.36
C GLY A 25 -9.70 -4.56 3.57
N ALA A 26 -10.02 -5.22 4.69
CA ALA A 26 -11.41 -5.49 5.06
C ALA A 26 -12.18 -4.17 5.28
N GLN A 27 -11.58 -3.21 5.99
CA GLN A 27 -12.23 -1.91 6.22
C GLN A 27 -12.37 -1.08 4.94
N VAL A 28 -11.39 -1.15 4.00
CA VAL A 28 -11.54 -0.55 2.67
C VAL A 28 -12.74 -1.15 1.94
N ALA A 29 -12.91 -2.48 1.94
CA ALA A 29 -14.05 -3.13 1.31
C ALA A 29 -15.38 -2.68 1.93
N HIS A 30 -15.49 -2.66 3.27
CA HIS A 30 -16.69 -2.20 3.98
C HIS A 30 -17.04 -0.74 3.68
N GLN A 31 -16.06 0.16 3.74
CA GLN A 31 -16.29 1.58 3.45
C GLN A 31 -16.71 1.80 2.00
N LEU A 32 -16.07 1.12 1.03
CA LEU A 32 -16.44 1.20 -0.38
C LEU A 32 -17.87 0.71 -0.64
N ALA A 33 -18.24 -0.45 -0.07
CA ALA A 33 -19.60 -0.98 -0.19
C ALA A 33 -20.63 0.00 0.40
N SER A 34 -20.34 0.60 1.57
CA SER A 34 -21.23 1.60 2.19
C SER A 34 -21.38 2.87 1.36
N LEU A 35 -20.39 3.18 0.51
CA LEU A 35 -20.38 4.32 -0.41
C LEU A 35 -20.92 3.98 -1.81
N GLY A 36 -21.46 2.76 -2.00
CA GLY A 36 -22.18 2.35 -3.22
C GLY A 36 -21.31 1.64 -4.27
N ALA A 37 -20.06 1.26 -3.96
CA ALA A 37 -19.22 0.50 -4.87
C ALA A 37 -19.65 -0.96 -5.00
N GLN A 38 -19.41 -1.55 -6.18
CA GLN A 38 -19.36 -2.99 -6.36
C GLN A 38 -17.94 -3.47 -6.06
N VAL A 39 -17.75 -4.25 -4.99
CA VAL A 39 -16.44 -4.66 -4.51
C VAL A 39 -16.10 -6.07 -4.94
N THR A 40 -15.02 -6.25 -5.70
CA THR A 40 -14.32 -7.52 -5.88
C THR A 40 -13.17 -7.59 -4.89
N GLY A 41 -13.30 -8.49 -3.91
CA GLY A 41 -12.28 -8.72 -2.88
C GLY A 41 -11.33 -9.84 -3.27
N LEU A 42 -10.04 -9.64 -3.06
CA LEU A 42 -8.99 -10.65 -3.29
C LEU A 42 -8.18 -10.88 -2.01
N ASP A 43 -7.94 -12.14 -1.70
CA ASP A 43 -7.09 -12.54 -0.57
C ASP A 43 -6.69 -14.01 -0.73
N LEU A 44 -5.76 -14.48 0.09
CA LEU A 44 -5.41 -15.89 0.17
C LEU A 44 -6.59 -16.74 0.70
N ARG A 45 -7.43 -16.16 1.56
CA ARG A 45 -8.62 -16.79 2.16
C ARG A 45 -9.80 -15.83 2.08
N ALA A 46 -10.99 -16.40 1.97
CA ALA A 46 -12.21 -15.61 2.00
C ALA A 46 -12.36 -14.86 3.35
N PRO A 47 -12.90 -13.63 3.34
CA PRO A 47 -13.23 -12.94 4.58
C PRO A 47 -14.33 -13.69 5.35
N GLU A 48 -14.31 -13.60 6.68
CA GLU A 48 -15.37 -14.14 7.52
C GLU A 48 -16.69 -13.39 7.29
N ASP A 49 -16.63 -12.08 7.20
CA ASP A 49 -17.75 -11.23 6.81
C ASP A 49 -17.68 -10.89 5.31
N THR A 50 -18.55 -11.53 4.55
CA THR A 50 -18.67 -11.34 3.09
C THR A 50 -19.63 -10.23 2.69
N SER A 51 -20.27 -9.53 3.64
CA SER A 51 -21.35 -8.57 3.36
C SER A 51 -20.90 -7.38 2.50
N ALA A 52 -19.61 -7.04 2.57
CA ALA A 52 -19.01 -5.95 1.80
C ALA A 52 -18.42 -6.40 0.45
N VAL A 53 -18.33 -7.70 0.17
CA VAL A 53 -17.64 -8.25 -1.00
C VAL A 53 -18.66 -8.92 -1.92
N HIS A 54 -18.90 -8.33 -3.10
CA HIS A 54 -19.83 -8.86 -4.09
C HIS A 54 -19.28 -10.09 -4.81
N GLN A 55 -17.97 -10.11 -5.05
CA GLN A 55 -17.23 -11.23 -5.63
C GLN A 55 -15.94 -11.43 -4.84
N PHE A 56 -15.65 -12.68 -4.47
CA PHE A 56 -14.36 -13.05 -3.88
C PHE A 56 -13.55 -13.87 -4.88
N ILE A 57 -12.26 -13.53 -5.03
CA ILE A 57 -11.29 -14.25 -5.84
C ILE A 57 -10.11 -14.63 -4.94
N ALA A 58 -9.81 -15.91 -4.83
CA ALA A 58 -8.63 -16.37 -4.11
C ALA A 58 -7.36 -16.00 -4.89
N VAL A 59 -6.35 -15.43 -4.21
CA VAL A 59 -5.05 -15.09 -4.81
C VAL A 59 -3.92 -15.29 -3.82
N ASP A 60 -2.87 -15.95 -4.27
CA ASP A 60 -1.56 -15.94 -3.63
C ASP A 60 -0.63 -14.99 -4.39
N LEU A 61 -0.33 -13.82 -3.79
CA LEU A 61 0.58 -12.84 -4.40
C LEU A 61 2.03 -13.32 -4.46
N ALA A 62 2.35 -14.43 -3.80
CA ALA A 62 3.65 -15.08 -3.94
C ALA A 62 3.74 -15.97 -5.18
N ASP A 63 2.62 -16.35 -5.80
CA ASP A 63 2.56 -17.23 -6.95
C ASP A 63 2.16 -16.44 -8.22
N PRO A 64 3.08 -16.25 -9.20
CA PRO A 64 2.78 -15.52 -10.43
C PRO A 64 1.61 -16.11 -11.23
N ASP A 65 1.45 -17.43 -11.25
CA ASP A 65 0.35 -18.08 -11.99
C ASP A 65 -0.99 -17.80 -11.27
N SER A 66 -1.00 -17.80 -9.94
CA SER A 66 -2.17 -17.40 -9.14
C SER A 66 -2.53 -15.93 -9.38
N VAL A 67 -1.53 -15.04 -9.47
CA VAL A 67 -1.75 -13.61 -9.75
C VAL A 67 -2.37 -13.42 -11.13
N ASP A 68 -1.87 -14.09 -12.16
CA ASP A 68 -2.38 -13.99 -13.52
C ASP A 68 -3.80 -14.57 -13.62
N ALA A 69 -4.06 -15.72 -12.98
CA ALA A 69 -5.39 -16.31 -12.92
C ALA A 69 -6.39 -15.39 -12.19
N ALA A 70 -5.99 -14.79 -11.07
CA ALA A 70 -6.83 -13.86 -10.33
C ALA A 70 -7.13 -12.59 -11.13
N ALA A 71 -6.14 -12.02 -11.82
CA ALA A 71 -6.35 -10.86 -12.68
C ALA A 71 -7.30 -11.18 -13.85
N ALA A 72 -7.20 -12.37 -14.44
CA ALA A 72 -8.10 -12.81 -15.50
C ALA A 72 -9.55 -13.02 -14.98
N ALA A 73 -9.71 -13.44 -13.73
CA ALA A 73 -11.02 -13.67 -13.10
C ALA A 73 -11.74 -12.36 -12.67
N VAL A 74 -11.04 -11.23 -12.56
CA VAL A 74 -11.69 -9.93 -12.37
C VAL A 74 -12.48 -9.61 -13.64
N GLU A 75 -13.76 -9.37 -13.57
CA GLU A 75 -14.63 -9.10 -14.72
C GLU A 75 -14.78 -7.59 -14.99
N GLY A 76 -15.07 -7.21 -16.23
CA GLY A 76 -15.42 -5.85 -16.63
C GLY A 76 -14.27 -4.83 -16.51
N SER A 77 -14.62 -3.55 -16.44
CA SER A 77 -13.69 -2.44 -16.19
C SER A 77 -13.43 -2.29 -14.70
N VAL A 78 -12.26 -1.76 -14.34
CA VAL A 78 -11.87 -1.49 -12.95
C VAL A 78 -11.78 0.01 -12.74
N ASP A 79 -12.70 0.57 -11.97
CA ASP A 79 -12.71 2.01 -11.67
C ASP A 79 -11.75 2.38 -10.55
N VAL A 80 -11.56 1.47 -9.58
CA VAL A 80 -10.64 1.68 -8.46
C VAL A 80 -9.94 0.37 -8.10
N LEU A 81 -8.62 0.42 -7.97
CA LEU A 81 -7.81 -0.68 -7.47
C LEU A 81 -7.16 -0.27 -6.16
N PHE A 82 -7.36 -1.06 -5.10
CA PHE A 82 -6.66 -0.91 -3.83
C PHE A 82 -5.73 -2.09 -3.56
N ASN A 83 -4.43 -1.83 -3.59
CA ASN A 83 -3.38 -2.78 -3.24
C ASN A 83 -3.08 -2.67 -1.74
N VAL A 84 -3.76 -3.48 -0.95
CA VAL A 84 -3.68 -3.45 0.52
C VAL A 84 -3.00 -4.69 1.09
N ALA A 85 -3.08 -5.82 0.38
CA ALA A 85 -2.44 -7.06 0.80
C ALA A 85 -0.94 -6.89 1.06
N GLY A 86 -0.46 -7.53 2.12
CA GLY A 86 0.96 -7.52 2.44
C GLY A 86 1.25 -8.31 3.71
N VAL A 87 2.54 -8.54 3.93
CA VAL A 87 3.09 -9.22 5.11
C VAL A 87 4.20 -8.41 5.73
N SER A 88 4.49 -8.64 7.01
CA SER A 88 5.60 -7.98 7.71
C SER A 88 6.91 -8.77 7.59
N SER A 89 8.04 -8.15 7.99
CA SER A 89 9.33 -8.85 8.17
C SER A 89 9.26 -9.96 9.22
N GLY A 90 8.23 -9.97 10.06
CA GLY A 90 8.01 -11.00 11.09
C GLY A 90 7.79 -12.41 10.55
N ILE A 91 7.53 -12.58 9.24
CA ILE A 91 7.47 -13.91 8.61
C ILE A 91 8.85 -14.58 8.43
N GLY A 92 9.96 -13.83 8.61
CA GLY A 92 11.32 -14.36 8.61
C GLY A 92 11.91 -14.73 7.24
N ASP A 93 11.23 -14.41 6.14
CA ASP A 93 11.69 -14.65 4.76
C ASP A 93 11.70 -13.33 3.96
N PRO A 94 12.86 -12.65 3.83
CA PRO A 94 12.97 -11.37 3.15
C PRO A 94 12.58 -11.41 1.66
N LEU A 95 12.87 -12.52 0.97
CA LEU A 95 12.51 -12.68 -0.44
C LEU A 95 11.00 -12.83 -0.60
N LEU A 96 10.37 -13.59 0.28
CA LEU A 96 8.92 -13.76 0.29
C LEU A 96 8.21 -12.44 0.60
N VAL A 97 8.76 -11.62 1.52
CA VAL A 97 8.22 -10.28 1.81
C VAL A 97 8.23 -9.39 0.57
N VAL A 98 9.36 -9.31 -0.15
CA VAL A 98 9.44 -8.49 -1.38
C VAL A 98 8.55 -9.07 -2.49
N ARG A 99 8.49 -10.40 -2.59
CA ARG A 99 7.67 -11.10 -3.58
C ARG A 99 6.19 -10.78 -3.42
N ILE A 100 5.66 -10.87 -2.20
CA ILE A 100 4.25 -10.59 -1.90
C ILE A 100 3.98 -9.08 -2.00
N ASN A 101 4.74 -8.27 -1.23
CA ASN A 101 4.40 -6.87 -1.02
C ASN A 101 4.60 -6.02 -2.26
N PHE A 102 5.57 -6.37 -3.12
CA PHE A 102 5.89 -5.54 -4.27
C PHE A 102 5.77 -6.28 -5.61
N LEU A 103 6.43 -7.41 -5.79
CA LEU A 103 6.51 -8.04 -7.12
C LEU A 103 5.14 -8.58 -7.56
N GLY A 104 4.44 -9.31 -6.69
CA GLY A 104 3.09 -9.81 -6.97
C GLY A 104 2.07 -8.69 -7.06
N MET A 105 2.13 -7.68 -6.17
CA MET A 105 1.31 -6.48 -6.26
C MET A 105 1.51 -5.75 -7.59
N ARG A 106 2.76 -5.58 -8.02
CA ARG A 106 3.09 -4.96 -9.31
C ARG A 106 2.53 -5.77 -10.47
N GLN A 107 2.75 -7.09 -10.50
CA GLN A 107 2.22 -7.97 -11.55
C GLN A 107 0.71 -7.86 -11.65
N PHE A 108 -0.01 -7.95 -10.54
CA PHE A 108 -1.46 -7.80 -10.50
C PHE A 108 -1.94 -6.43 -11.01
N THR A 109 -1.29 -5.36 -10.57
CA THR A 109 -1.60 -3.99 -11.00
C THR A 109 -1.41 -3.83 -12.51
N GLU A 110 -0.27 -4.25 -13.06
CA GLU A 110 0.03 -4.14 -14.50
C GLU A 110 -0.96 -4.95 -15.36
N ALA A 111 -1.40 -6.11 -14.88
CA ALA A 111 -2.41 -6.92 -15.56
C ALA A 111 -3.79 -6.22 -15.63
N LEU A 112 -4.14 -5.38 -14.64
CA LEU A 112 -5.43 -4.68 -14.61
C LEU A 112 -5.43 -3.29 -15.26
N ILE A 113 -4.28 -2.61 -15.37
CA ILE A 113 -4.18 -1.24 -15.90
C ILE A 113 -4.84 -1.09 -17.28
N GLY A 114 -4.73 -2.12 -18.14
CA GLY A 114 -5.35 -2.12 -19.47
C GLY A 114 -6.89 -2.01 -19.45
N ARG A 115 -7.51 -2.36 -18.32
CA ARG A 115 -8.97 -2.38 -18.11
C ARG A 115 -9.48 -1.19 -17.27
N MET A 116 -8.59 -0.26 -16.92
CA MET A 116 -8.92 0.93 -16.15
C MET A 116 -9.25 2.10 -17.09
N PRO A 117 -10.47 2.68 -17.01
CA PRO A 117 -10.88 3.82 -17.82
C PRO A 117 -10.26 5.13 -17.31
N ALA A 118 -10.36 6.20 -18.11
CA ALA A 118 -10.09 7.55 -17.63
C ALA A 118 -11.01 7.90 -16.44
N GLY A 119 -10.44 8.51 -15.41
CA GLY A 119 -11.10 8.76 -14.12
C GLY A 119 -10.91 7.65 -13.10
N ALA A 120 -10.29 6.53 -13.46
CA ALA A 120 -9.95 5.47 -12.54
C ALA A 120 -8.82 5.89 -11.57
N SER A 121 -8.67 5.14 -10.47
CA SER A 121 -7.62 5.39 -9.48
C SER A 121 -7.04 4.12 -8.89
N ILE A 122 -5.76 4.20 -8.51
CA ILE A 122 -5.01 3.15 -7.81
C ILE A 122 -4.57 3.70 -6.46
N GLY A 123 -4.89 2.99 -5.39
CA GLY A 123 -4.44 3.26 -4.03
C GLY A 123 -3.54 2.13 -3.53
N ASN A 124 -2.31 2.46 -3.17
CA ASN A 124 -1.34 1.50 -2.64
C ASN A 124 -1.11 1.71 -1.14
N VAL A 125 -0.78 0.64 -0.42
CA VAL A 125 -0.38 0.72 0.99
C VAL A 125 1.11 0.46 1.14
N SER A 126 1.85 1.53 1.46
CA SER A 126 3.25 1.44 1.88
C SER A 126 3.36 1.32 3.40
N SER A 127 4.27 2.06 4.03
CA SER A 127 4.51 2.07 5.47
C SER A 127 5.38 3.24 5.87
N LEU A 128 5.32 3.65 7.14
CA LEU A 128 6.31 4.53 7.77
C LEU A 128 7.76 3.99 7.62
N ALA A 129 7.93 2.67 7.52
CA ALA A 129 9.23 2.05 7.27
C ALA A 129 9.91 2.55 5.97
N ALA A 130 9.13 3.08 5.02
CA ALA A 130 9.62 3.62 3.76
C ALA A 130 9.99 5.12 3.83
N SER A 131 10.10 5.72 5.02
CA SER A 131 10.34 7.17 5.17
C SER A 131 11.64 7.67 4.52
N ALA A 132 12.61 6.78 4.31
CA ALA A 132 13.89 7.08 3.64
C ALA A 132 13.89 6.74 2.14
N TYR A 133 12.73 6.64 1.50
CA TYR A 133 12.61 6.19 0.10
C TYR A 133 13.40 7.07 -0.90
N LEU A 134 13.59 8.36 -0.62
CA LEU A 134 14.38 9.26 -1.47
C LEU A 134 15.87 9.01 -1.31
N GLU A 135 16.33 8.80 -0.08
CA GLU A 135 17.74 8.48 0.22
C GLU A 135 18.14 7.12 -0.40
N ASN A 136 17.22 6.16 -0.41
CA ASN A 136 17.42 4.81 -0.94
C ASN A 136 17.00 4.67 -2.42
N ALA A 137 16.60 5.76 -3.08
CA ALA A 137 16.03 5.71 -4.43
C ALA A 137 16.98 5.06 -5.46
N ALA A 138 18.28 5.29 -5.35
CA ALA A 138 19.27 4.70 -6.26
C ALA A 138 19.29 3.16 -6.17
N THR A 139 19.22 2.58 -4.97
CA THR A 139 19.14 1.13 -4.76
C THR A 139 17.81 0.59 -5.25
N THR A 140 16.70 1.21 -4.84
CA THR A 140 15.35 0.78 -5.22
C THR A 140 15.10 0.87 -6.72
N ALA A 141 15.77 1.81 -7.43
CA ALA A 141 15.67 1.93 -8.88
C ALA A 141 16.09 0.65 -9.64
N GLY A 142 17.05 -0.11 -9.10
CA GLY A 142 17.45 -1.40 -9.66
C GLY A 142 16.30 -2.42 -9.62
N LEU A 143 15.59 -2.55 -8.50
CA LEU A 143 14.42 -3.41 -8.38
C LEU A 143 13.28 -2.95 -9.29
N LEU A 144 13.06 -1.64 -9.42
CA LEU A 144 12.03 -1.07 -10.29
C LEU A 144 12.34 -1.24 -11.78
N ALA A 145 13.59 -1.45 -12.16
CA ALA A 145 14.00 -1.68 -13.54
C ALA A 145 13.68 -3.11 -14.02
N THR A 146 13.45 -4.04 -13.09
CA THR A 146 13.06 -5.42 -13.42
C THR A 146 11.65 -5.47 -14.02
N THR A 147 11.43 -6.37 -14.99
CA THR A 147 10.18 -6.47 -15.76
C THR A 147 9.31 -7.65 -15.37
N SER A 148 9.88 -8.63 -14.69
CA SER A 148 9.20 -9.84 -14.22
C SER A 148 9.44 -10.11 -12.74
N VAL A 149 8.62 -10.98 -12.15
CA VAL A 149 8.83 -11.46 -10.76
C VAL A 149 10.17 -12.20 -10.65
N ALA A 150 10.51 -13.03 -11.63
CA ALA A 150 11.77 -13.77 -11.64
C ALA A 150 13.00 -12.86 -11.65
N GLU A 151 13.01 -11.83 -12.50
CA GLU A 151 14.08 -10.81 -12.51
C GLU A 151 14.16 -10.04 -11.20
N GLY A 152 13.00 -9.70 -10.62
CA GLY A 152 12.94 -9.01 -9.31
C GLY A 152 13.53 -9.86 -8.19
N LEU A 153 13.22 -11.15 -8.14
CA LEU A 153 13.79 -12.08 -7.17
C LEU A 153 15.30 -12.28 -7.39
N GLN A 154 15.75 -12.36 -8.65
CA GLN A 154 17.18 -12.44 -8.95
C GLN A 154 17.89 -11.16 -8.48
N TRP A 155 17.32 -9.99 -8.78
CA TRP A 155 17.86 -8.72 -8.28
C TRP A 155 17.99 -8.72 -6.75
N CYS A 156 16.98 -9.19 -6.03
CA CYS A 156 17.02 -9.31 -4.57
C CYS A 156 18.15 -10.24 -4.09
N ALA A 157 18.35 -11.37 -4.77
CA ALA A 157 19.40 -12.32 -4.44
C ALA A 157 20.81 -11.72 -4.65
N ASP A 158 20.96 -10.89 -5.67
CA ASP A 158 22.22 -10.20 -6.00
C ASP A 158 22.50 -8.98 -5.10
N HIS A 159 21.47 -8.51 -4.36
CA HIS A 159 21.55 -7.32 -3.48
C HIS A 159 21.08 -7.61 -2.05
N PRO A 160 21.71 -8.56 -1.33
CA PRO A 160 21.26 -8.95 0.01
C PRO A 160 21.25 -7.80 1.03
N ASP A 161 22.14 -6.82 0.88
CA ASP A 161 22.19 -5.65 1.76
C ASP A 161 20.93 -4.78 1.67
N ALA A 162 20.26 -4.75 0.51
CA ALA A 162 18.99 -4.07 0.34
C ALA A 162 17.85 -4.70 1.17
N LEU A 163 18.02 -5.96 1.54
CA LEU A 163 17.05 -6.76 2.29
C LEU A 163 17.44 -6.98 3.77
N ALA A 164 18.49 -6.34 4.25
CA ALA A 164 19.06 -6.57 5.59
C ALA A 164 18.05 -6.37 6.74
N ASP A 165 16.99 -5.60 6.53
CA ASP A 165 15.89 -5.35 7.47
C ASP A 165 14.72 -6.35 7.33
N GLY A 166 14.93 -7.48 6.70
CA GLY A 166 13.89 -8.47 6.41
C GLY A 166 13.09 -8.19 5.14
N GLY A 167 13.57 -7.31 4.24
CA GLY A 167 12.97 -6.99 2.95
C GLY A 167 11.75 -6.08 3.01
N TYR A 168 11.25 -5.79 4.22
CA TYR A 168 10.02 -5.03 4.40
C TYR A 168 10.19 -3.58 3.94
N ARG A 169 11.20 -2.85 4.43
CA ARG A 169 11.48 -1.47 4.03
C ARG A 169 11.67 -1.38 2.52
N GLN A 170 12.52 -2.23 1.95
CA GLN A 170 12.76 -2.26 0.50
C GLN A 170 11.48 -2.43 -0.30
N SER A 171 10.59 -3.36 0.12
CA SER A 171 9.31 -3.58 -0.55
C SER A 171 8.40 -2.35 -0.48
N LYS A 172 8.37 -1.65 0.67
CA LYS A 172 7.50 -0.50 0.89
C LYS A 172 8.03 0.79 0.21
N GLU A 173 9.35 0.96 0.12
CA GLU A 173 9.99 2.00 -0.70
C GLU A 173 9.73 1.78 -2.20
N ALA A 174 9.81 0.53 -2.65
CA ALA A 174 9.50 0.18 -4.04
C ALA A 174 8.05 0.50 -4.42
N ILE A 175 7.07 0.28 -3.52
CA ILE A 175 5.67 0.66 -3.73
C ILE A 175 5.53 2.18 -3.97
N ILE A 176 6.20 3.01 -3.14
CA ILE A 176 6.15 4.47 -3.27
C ILE A 176 6.71 4.91 -4.63
N LEU A 177 7.96 4.50 -4.91
CA LEU A 177 8.66 4.93 -6.12
C LEU A 177 8.03 4.37 -7.40
N TYR A 178 7.46 3.15 -7.36
CA TYR A 178 6.64 2.60 -8.43
C TYR A 178 5.42 3.50 -8.68
N GLY A 179 4.68 3.87 -7.64
CA GLY A 179 3.52 4.74 -7.75
C GLY A 179 3.87 6.10 -8.36
N MET A 180 4.95 6.73 -7.90
CA MET A 180 5.44 8.01 -8.44
C MET A 180 5.83 7.89 -9.92
N ARG A 181 6.56 6.83 -10.30
CA ARG A 181 6.96 6.58 -11.69
C ARG A 181 5.74 6.36 -12.59
N ARG A 182 4.79 5.52 -12.15
CA ARG A 182 3.59 5.20 -12.92
C ARG A 182 2.59 6.37 -13.02
N ALA A 183 2.62 7.31 -12.05
CA ALA A 183 1.77 8.49 -12.08
C ALA A 183 1.96 9.34 -13.33
N VAL A 184 3.17 9.35 -13.91
CA VAL A 184 3.48 10.10 -15.12
C VAL A 184 2.73 9.51 -16.33
N ASP A 185 2.87 8.20 -16.56
CA ASP A 185 2.26 7.52 -17.72
C ASP A 185 0.74 7.38 -17.56
N LEU A 186 0.28 7.02 -16.35
CA LEU A 186 -1.12 6.84 -16.04
C LEU A 186 -1.88 8.17 -16.07
N GLY A 187 -1.24 9.25 -15.63
CA GLY A 187 -1.80 10.60 -15.68
C GLY A 187 -2.20 11.03 -17.10
N ALA A 188 -1.40 10.69 -18.10
CA ALA A 188 -1.71 10.94 -19.52
C ALA A 188 -2.98 10.18 -19.99
N ARG A 189 -3.36 9.09 -19.28
CA ARG A 189 -4.59 8.32 -19.52
C ARG A 189 -5.75 8.75 -18.61
N GLY A 190 -5.56 9.77 -17.77
CA GLY A 190 -6.55 10.21 -16.79
C GLY A 190 -6.71 9.26 -15.61
N ILE A 191 -5.73 8.38 -15.34
CA ILE A 191 -5.72 7.43 -14.22
C ILE A 191 -4.79 7.98 -13.13
N ARG A 192 -5.26 8.01 -11.88
CA ARG A 192 -4.48 8.46 -10.73
C ARG A 192 -3.89 7.27 -9.99
N ILE A 193 -2.71 7.45 -9.40
CA ILE A 193 -2.10 6.47 -8.52
C ILE A 193 -1.48 7.18 -7.31
N ASN A 194 -1.88 6.79 -6.11
CA ASN A 194 -1.40 7.37 -4.86
C ASN A 194 -1.06 6.26 -3.86
N CYS A 195 -0.40 6.64 -2.79
CA CYS A 195 0.04 5.74 -1.74
C CYS A 195 -0.30 6.31 -0.37
N THR A 196 -0.75 5.48 0.57
CA THR A 196 -0.70 5.78 2.00
C THR A 196 0.53 5.12 2.62
N ALA A 197 1.07 5.74 3.65
CA ALA A 197 2.19 5.21 4.44
C ALA A 197 1.79 5.16 5.93
N PRO A 198 1.11 4.09 6.35
CA PRO A 198 0.67 3.91 7.73
C PRO A 198 1.83 3.87 8.73
N GLY A 199 1.60 4.42 9.92
CA GLY A 199 2.33 4.10 11.12
C GLY A 199 1.88 2.78 11.73
N VAL A 200 2.02 2.66 13.06
CA VAL A 200 1.54 1.48 13.79
C VAL A 200 0.01 1.43 13.74
N THR A 201 -0.53 0.32 13.23
CA THR A 201 -1.98 0.12 13.03
C THR A 201 -2.39 -1.22 13.63
N GLU A 202 -3.51 -1.25 14.32
CA GLU A 202 -4.03 -2.45 14.98
C GLU A 202 -4.57 -3.46 13.95
N THR A 203 -3.71 -4.37 13.51
CA THR A 203 -3.97 -5.35 12.44
C THR A 203 -3.28 -6.66 12.75
N PRO A 204 -3.62 -7.78 12.07
CA PRO A 204 -2.87 -9.04 12.20
C PRO A 204 -1.37 -8.92 11.90
N ILE A 205 -0.97 -7.95 11.07
CA ILE A 205 0.46 -7.64 10.83
C ILE A 205 1.14 -7.15 12.12
N LEU A 206 0.45 -6.35 12.94
CA LEU A 206 0.98 -5.89 14.22
C LEU A 206 1.22 -7.06 15.18
N ASP A 207 0.33 -8.07 15.20
CA ASP A 207 0.50 -9.28 16.01
C ASP A 207 1.68 -10.12 15.53
N GLN A 208 1.93 -10.19 14.22
CA GLN A 208 3.13 -10.82 13.67
C GLN A 208 4.40 -10.10 14.13
N LEU A 209 4.42 -8.77 14.09
CA LEU A 209 5.57 -7.98 14.57
C LEU A 209 5.77 -8.13 16.09
N ARG A 210 4.67 -8.10 16.87
CA ARG A 210 4.72 -8.33 18.32
C ARG A 210 5.30 -9.70 18.66
N SER A 211 4.89 -10.73 17.92
CA SER A 211 5.37 -12.10 18.12
C SER A 211 6.84 -12.26 17.73
N ALA A 212 7.30 -11.58 16.66
CA ALA A 212 8.67 -11.70 16.15
C ALA A 212 9.68 -10.84 16.94
N TYR A 213 9.30 -9.62 17.33
CA TYR A 213 10.22 -8.61 17.87
C TYR A 213 9.90 -8.17 19.31
N GLY A 214 8.75 -8.60 19.86
CA GLY A 214 8.30 -8.25 21.22
C GLY A 214 7.62 -6.89 21.32
N GLN A 215 6.96 -6.65 22.46
CA GLN A 215 6.20 -5.42 22.72
C GLN A 215 7.12 -4.19 22.79
N GLN A 216 8.32 -4.31 23.34
CA GLN A 216 9.28 -3.20 23.46
C GLN A 216 9.67 -2.62 22.08
N TYR A 217 9.73 -3.45 21.05
CA TYR A 217 9.96 -2.99 19.68
C TYR A 217 8.82 -2.10 19.22
N LEU A 218 7.57 -2.48 19.48
CA LEU A 218 6.39 -1.68 19.09
C LEU A 218 6.31 -0.39 19.88
N ASP A 219 6.66 -0.39 21.18
CA ASP A 219 6.66 0.78 22.04
C ASP A 219 7.68 1.84 21.61
N SER A 220 8.68 1.47 20.79
CA SER A 220 9.64 2.42 20.21
C SER A 220 9.05 3.32 19.13
N PHE A 221 7.85 3.00 18.63
CA PHE A 221 7.13 3.78 17.62
C PHE A 221 6.01 4.63 18.24
N THR A 222 6.35 5.46 19.22
CA THR A 222 5.37 6.37 19.84
C THR A 222 5.00 7.49 18.88
N ALA A 223 3.72 7.57 18.54
CA ALA A 223 3.19 8.66 17.72
C ALA A 223 2.88 9.89 18.58
N PRO A 224 3.04 11.13 18.08
CA PRO A 224 2.56 12.34 18.77
C PRO A 224 1.08 12.30 19.16
N LEU A 225 0.24 11.54 18.46
CA LEU A 225 -1.16 11.30 18.84
C LEU A 225 -1.31 10.29 20.00
N GLU A 226 -0.21 9.77 20.56
CA GLU A 226 -0.14 8.90 21.76
C GLU A 226 -1.01 7.63 21.69
N ARG A 227 -1.28 7.14 20.48
CA ARG A 227 -2.01 5.88 20.25
C ARG A 227 -1.65 5.25 18.92
N VAL A 228 -1.95 3.98 18.77
CA VAL A 228 -1.97 3.30 17.48
C VAL A 228 -3.20 3.72 16.67
N SER A 229 -3.13 3.63 15.35
CA SER A 229 -4.29 3.85 14.50
C SER A 229 -5.15 2.59 14.41
N THR A 230 -6.43 2.78 14.08
CA THR A 230 -7.32 1.68 13.74
C THR A 230 -7.27 1.39 12.23
N PRO A 231 -7.66 0.18 11.79
CA PRO A 231 -7.79 -0.14 10.37
C PRO A 231 -8.79 0.78 9.63
N GLU A 232 -9.84 1.22 10.30
CA GLU A 232 -10.87 2.12 9.76
C GLU A 232 -10.30 3.50 9.42
N GLU A 233 -9.42 4.05 10.26
CA GLU A 233 -8.77 5.35 10.04
C GLU A 233 -7.85 5.28 8.82
N GLN A 234 -7.11 4.18 8.65
CA GLN A 234 -6.25 3.96 7.49
C GLN A 234 -7.06 3.77 6.21
N ALA A 235 -8.14 2.99 6.27
CA ALA A 235 -9.05 2.76 5.16
C ALA A 235 -9.71 4.05 4.68
N ALA A 236 -10.13 4.92 5.59
CA ALA A 236 -10.77 6.19 5.23
C ALA A 236 -9.89 7.07 4.35
N THR A 237 -8.59 7.15 4.64
CA THR A 237 -7.63 7.89 3.79
C THR A 237 -7.47 7.25 2.42
N LEU A 238 -7.37 5.92 2.33
CA LEU A 238 -7.30 5.21 1.05
C LEU A 238 -8.56 5.43 0.21
N VAL A 239 -9.73 5.27 0.81
CA VAL A 239 -11.02 5.48 0.13
C VAL A 239 -11.15 6.91 -0.36
N PHE A 240 -10.75 7.92 0.44
CA PHE A 240 -10.67 9.31 -0.02
C PHE A 240 -9.77 9.45 -1.25
N LEU A 241 -8.55 8.89 -1.24
CA LEU A 241 -7.62 8.94 -2.37
C LEU A 241 -8.18 8.25 -3.63
N GLY A 242 -9.01 7.22 -3.47
CA GLY A 242 -9.72 6.55 -4.56
C GLY A 242 -10.89 7.34 -5.12
N SER A 243 -11.46 8.28 -4.36
CA SER A 243 -12.67 9.01 -4.68
C SER A 243 -12.44 10.17 -5.69
N ARG A 244 -13.53 10.75 -6.21
CA ARG A 244 -13.47 11.94 -7.05
C ARG A 244 -13.03 13.19 -6.28
N ALA A 245 -13.18 13.18 -4.94
CA ALA A 245 -12.72 14.28 -4.08
C ALA A 245 -11.19 14.47 -4.16
N ALA A 246 -10.44 13.40 -4.42
CA ALA A 246 -9.00 13.43 -4.63
C ALA A 246 -8.61 13.62 -6.12
N GLY A 247 -9.48 14.20 -6.96
CA GLY A 247 -9.37 14.24 -8.41
C GLY A 247 -8.09 14.89 -8.97
N TYR A 248 -7.38 15.70 -8.19
CA TYR A 248 -6.11 16.34 -8.58
C TYR A 248 -4.90 15.82 -7.82
N LEU A 249 -5.06 14.69 -7.09
CA LEU A 249 -3.97 14.01 -6.38
C LEU A 249 -3.51 12.79 -7.18
N THR A 250 -2.25 12.79 -7.64
CA THR A 250 -1.59 11.63 -8.25
C THR A 250 -0.10 11.66 -7.94
N GLY A 251 0.52 10.49 -7.79
CA GLY A 251 1.94 10.35 -7.42
C GLY A 251 2.25 10.75 -5.97
N GLN A 252 1.24 10.86 -5.10
CA GLN A 252 1.42 11.34 -3.75
C GLN A 252 1.62 10.19 -2.75
N VAL A 253 2.40 10.47 -1.69
CA VAL A 253 2.49 9.66 -0.48
C VAL A 253 1.82 10.42 0.65
N VAL A 254 0.79 9.84 1.25
CA VAL A 254 0.12 10.41 2.42
C VAL A 254 0.54 9.61 3.65
N TRP A 255 1.31 10.26 4.52
CA TRP A 255 1.76 9.68 5.78
C TRP A 255 0.61 9.69 6.78
N THR A 256 0.15 8.49 7.16
CA THR A 256 -0.96 8.26 8.10
C THR A 256 -0.41 7.60 9.36
N ASP A 257 0.56 8.27 9.98
CA ASP A 257 1.47 7.74 10.98
C ASP A 257 1.30 8.37 12.38
N GLY A 258 0.24 9.16 12.59
CA GLY A 258 0.00 9.85 13.87
C GLY A 258 1.05 10.92 14.21
N GLY A 259 1.85 11.35 13.21
CA GLY A 259 2.86 12.40 13.36
C GLY A 259 4.28 11.88 13.64
N ILE A 260 4.53 10.57 13.58
CA ILE A 260 5.87 10.00 13.86
C ILE A 260 6.94 10.61 12.93
N LEU A 261 6.65 10.70 11.62
CA LEU A 261 7.60 11.29 10.68
C LEU A 261 7.84 12.79 10.96
N ALA A 262 6.78 13.53 11.30
CA ALA A 262 6.89 14.94 11.66
C ALA A 262 7.76 15.13 12.91
N GLN A 263 7.59 14.27 13.94
CA GLN A 263 8.44 14.28 15.14
C GLN A 263 9.90 14.04 14.79
N ARG A 264 10.21 13.00 14.01
CA ARG A 264 11.59 12.68 13.58
C ARG A 264 12.26 13.85 12.84
N ILE A 265 11.50 14.54 11.97
CA ILE A 265 12.00 15.72 11.25
C ILE A 265 12.24 16.88 12.21
N SER A 266 11.33 17.13 13.15
CA SER A 266 11.46 18.19 14.17
C SER A 266 12.68 17.98 15.05
N ASP A 267 12.91 16.76 15.53
CA ASP A 267 14.07 16.42 16.36
C ASP A 267 15.37 16.66 15.59
N ARG A 268 15.44 16.21 14.34
CA ARG A 268 16.61 16.45 13.47
C ARG A 268 16.88 17.92 13.22
N MET A 269 15.83 18.76 13.07
CA MET A 269 15.99 20.22 12.95
C MET A 269 16.57 20.85 14.22
N THR A 270 16.13 20.38 15.39
CA THR A 270 16.64 20.83 16.69
C THR A 270 18.13 20.51 16.84
N ASP A 271 18.55 19.29 16.47
CA ASP A 271 19.96 18.87 16.51
C ASP A 271 20.84 19.71 15.60
N ILE A 272 20.37 20.02 14.38
CA ILE A 272 21.09 20.89 13.43
C ILE A 272 21.26 22.31 14.01
N GLN A 273 20.22 22.88 14.63
CA GLN A 273 20.28 24.20 15.24
C GLN A 273 21.26 24.23 16.42
N ALA A 274 21.25 23.20 17.26
CA ALA A 274 22.18 23.07 18.38
C ALA A 274 23.64 23.00 17.90
N ALA A 275 23.91 22.25 16.83
CA ALA A 275 25.24 22.13 16.25
C ALA A 275 25.77 23.46 15.66
N GLN A 276 24.87 24.26 15.04
CA GLN A 276 25.24 25.58 14.48
C GLN A 276 25.42 26.66 15.55
N GLY A 277 24.73 26.58 16.69
CA GLY A 277 24.89 27.52 17.80
C GLY A 277 26.11 27.26 18.67
N SER A 278 26.81 26.12 18.49
CA SER A 278 28.03 25.74 19.22
C SER A 278 29.33 26.05 18.45
N SER A 279 29.24 26.57 17.26
CA SER A 279 30.35 27.01 16.39
C SER A 279 30.48 28.53 16.38
#